data_de89cb7cc3bfccc091e1566910ddc610
#
_entry.id   de89cb7cc3bfccc091e1566910ddc610
#
_cell.length_a   1.000
_cell.length_b   1.000
_cell.length_c   1.000
_cell.angle_alpha   90.00
_cell.angle_beta   90.00
_cell.angle_gamma   90.00
#
_symmetry.space_group_name_H-M   'P 1'
#
loop_
_entity.id
_entity.type
_entity.pdbx_description
1 polymer ?
#
loop_
_entity_poly.entity_id
_entity_poly.type
_entity_poly.pdbx_seq_one_letter_code
_entity_poly.pdbx_strand_id
1 'polypeptide(L)'
;MIVIHLPSPATAQKYRTDMLYEGPNDDAAAMAMKKCDPEGPLMMYISKMVPTSDKGRFYAFGRVFAGKIATGQKVRIMGPNFVPGKKEDLYEKSIQRTILMMGRYIEAIEDVPCGNICGLVGVDQFLVKTGTITTAKEAHNLKVMKFSVSPVVRVAVEPRNAADLPKLVEGLKRLAKSDPMVQCMIEESGEHIIAGAGELHLEICLKDLEEDHAQIPIKQSDPVVSYRETVSEESSMMCLSKSPNKHNRLFMKAVPMPDGLAEDIDDVS
;
A
#
# COMPACT_ATOMS: atom_id res chain seq x y z
N MET A 1 25.31 5.09 -20.04
CA MET A 1 25.22 4.13 -18.93
C MET A 1 23.86 3.42 -18.90
N ILE A 2 22.72 4.10 -18.61
CA ILE A 2 21.39 3.46 -18.48
C ILE A 2 20.99 2.67 -19.73
N VAL A 3 21.09 3.28 -20.92
CA VAL A 3 20.69 2.64 -22.20
C VAL A 3 21.51 1.39 -22.53
N ILE A 4 22.77 1.33 -22.09
CA ILE A 4 23.67 0.22 -22.39
C ILE A 4 23.51 -0.93 -21.39
N HIS A 5 23.31 -0.62 -20.10
CA HIS A 5 23.39 -1.62 -19.02
C HIS A 5 22.04 -2.06 -18.47
N LEU A 6 20.97 -1.28 -18.64
CA LEU A 6 19.65 -1.65 -18.14
C LEU A 6 18.77 -2.26 -19.24
N PRO A 7 17.98 -3.29 -18.91
CA PRO A 7 17.10 -3.92 -19.89
C PRO A 7 15.94 -2.98 -20.26
N SER A 8 15.54 -3.03 -21.53
CA SER A 8 14.33 -2.35 -22.01
C SER A 8 13.07 -2.97 -21.36
N PRO A 9 11.93 -2.26 -21.35
CA PRO A 9 10.67 -2.83 -20.90
C PRO A 9 10.32 -4.16 -21.57
N ALA A 10 10.47 -4.25 -22.87
CA ALA A 10 10.21 -5.47 -23.64
C ALA A 10 11.10 -6.66 -23.24
N THR A 11 12.33 -6.39 -22.79
CA THR A 11 13.24 -7.42 -22.28
C THR A 11 12.92 -7.76 -20.82
N ALA A 12 12.74 -6.75 -19.98
CA ALA A 12 12.50 -6.93 -18.54
C ALA A 12 11.17 -7.63 -18.24
N GLN A 13 10.13 -7.34 -19.00
CA GLN A 13 8.80 -7.93 -18.73
C GLN A 13 8.73 -9.43 -19.01
N LYS A 14 9.62 -9.97 -19.83
CA LYS A 14 9.67 -11.42 -20.10
C LYS A 14 9.86 -12.26 -18.83
N TYR A 15 10.73 -11.80 -17.93
CA TYR A 15 11.00 -12.52 -16.67
C TYR A 15 10.28 -11.93 -15.46
N ARG A 16 9.94 -10.62 -15.49
CA ARG A 16 9.25 -10.00 -14.36
C ARG A 16 7.78 -10.37 -14.25
N THR A 17 7.11 -10.62 -15.37
CA THR A 17 5.69 -10.97 -15.38
C THR A 17 5.41 -12.20 -14.53
N ASP A 18 6.28 -13.22 -14.56
CA ASP A 18 6.12 -14.44 -13.78
C ASP A 18 6.16 -14.20 -12.26
N MET A 19 6.85 -13.14 -11.84
CA MET A 19 6.92 -12.76 -10.42
C MET A 19 5.84 -11.77 -10.00
N LEU A 20 5.39 -10.91 -10.91
CA LEU A 20 4.49 -9.79 -10.61
C LEU A 20 3.02 -10.13 -10.79
N TYR A 21 2.67 -11.06 -11.65
CA TYR A 21 1.30 -11.41 -11.95
C TYR A 21 0.80 -12.54 -11.05
N GLU A 22 -0.39 -12.39 -10.47
CA GLU A 22 -0.98 -13.39 -9.57
C GLU A 22 -1.78 -14.47 -10.30
N GLY A 23 -2.08 -14.24 -11.57
CA GLY A 23 -2.82 -15.19 -12.39
C GLY A 23 -1.94 -16.24 -13.05
N PRO A 24 -2.55 -17.11 -13.88
CA PRO A 24 -1.84 -18.08 -14.68
C PRO A 24 -0.86 -17.39 -15.66
N ASN A 25 0.32 -17.96 -15.80
CA ASN A 25 1.38 -17.39 -16.66
C ASN A 25 1.15 -17.56 -18.17
N ASP A 26 0.09 -18.27 -18.55
CA ASP A 26 -0.32 -18.62 -19.92
C ASP A 26 -1.61 -17.93 -20.36
N ASP A 27 -2.24 -17.11 -19.51
CA ASP A 27 -3.42 -16.36 -19.89
C ASP A 27 -3.12 -15.19 -20.87
N ALA A 28 -4.16 -14.63 -21.46
CA ALA A 28 -4.02 -13.54 -22.44
C ALA A 28 -3.36 -12.31 -21.87
N ALA A 29 -3.58 -11.99 -20.58
CA ALA A 29 -2.99 -10.85 -19.91
C ALA A 29 -1.49 -11.06 -19.66
N ALA A 30 -1.09 -12.24 -19.14
CA ALA A 30 0.32 -12.58 -18.92
C ALA A 30 1.12 -12.60 -20.23
N MET A 31 0.55 -13.19 -21.28
CA MET A 31 1.20 -13.25 -22.58
C MET A 31 1.38 -11.86 -23.21
N ALA A 32 0.38 -10.98 -23.09
CA ALA A 32 0.48 -9.59 -23.56
C ALA A 32 1.53 -8.81 -22.76
N MET A 33 1.61 -8.99 -21.44
CA MET A 33 2.63 -8.37 -20.60
C MET A 33 4.04 -8.86 -20.95
N LYS A 34 4.26 -10.17 -21.13
CA LYS A 34 5.56 -10.74 -21.53
C LYS A 34 6.05 -10.21 -22.87
N LYS A 35 5.14 -10.00 -23.81
CA LYS A 35 5.46 -9.45 -25.14
C LYS A 35 5.57 -7.93 -25.15
N CYS A 36 5.13 -7.24 -24.08
CA CYS A 36 4.95 -5.79 -24.06
C CYS A 36 4.12 -5.33 -25.29
N ASP A 37 2.97 -5.97 -25.47
CA ASP A 37 2.12 -5.82 -26.66
C ASP A 37 1.20 -4.60 -26.52
N PRO A 38 1.33 -3.57 -27.36
CA PRO A 38 0.48 -2.39 -27.30
C PRO A 38 -0.96 -2.63 -27.78
N GLU A 39 -1.21 -3.67 -28.57
CA GLU A 39 -2.54 -4.02 -29.07
C GLU A 39 -3.27 -5.06 -28.18
N GLY A 40 -2.58 -5.57 -27.17
CA GLY A 40 -3.13 -6.52 -26.20
C GLY A 40 -4.07 -5.87 -25.19
N PRO A 41 -4.66 -6.67 -24.29
CA PRO A 41 -5.46 -6.14 -23.19
C PRO A 41 -4.64 -5.21 -22.31
N LEU A 42 -5.24 -4.11 -21.87
CA LEU A 42 -4.58 -3.19 -20.95
C LEU A 42 -4.27 -3.89 -19.63
N MET A 43 -3.01 -3.79 -19.21
CA MET A 43 -2.55 -4.15 -17.87
C MET A 43 -1.65 -3.03 -17.35
N MET A 44 -2.11 -2.35 -16.30
CA MET A 44 -1.38 -1.25 -15.68
C MET A 44 -1.35 -1.44 -14.16
N TYR A 45 -0.20 -1.20 -13.57
CA TYR A 45 -0.01 -1.21 -12.12
C TYR A 45 0.13 0.20 -11.59
N ILE A 46 -0.69 0.55 -10.60
CA ILE A 46 -0.58 1.80 -9.85
C ILE A 46 0.29 1.56 -8.63
N SER A 47 1.41 2.26 -8.56
CA SER A 47 2.41 2.09 -7.51
C SER A 47 2.22 3.04 -6.34
N LYS A 48 1.75 4.26 -6.59
CA LYS A 48 1.51 5.29 -5.58
C LYS A 48 0.53 6.36 -6.04
N MET A 49 0.03 7.11 -5.07
CA MET A 49 -0.80 8.30 -5.28
C MET A 49 0.05 9.54 -5.09
N VAL A 50 0.12 10.41 -6.10
CA VAL A 50 0.86 11.67 -6.04
C VAL A 50 -0.13 12.81 -5.80
N PRO A 51 0.03 13.62 -4.73
CA PRO A 51 -0.87 14.72 -4.45
C PRO A 51 -0.82 15.77 -5.56
N THR A 52 -1.98 16.35 -5.86
CA THR A 52 -2.08 17.48 -6.80
C THR A 52 -1.87 18.80 -6.05
N SER A 53 -1.55 19.87 -6.80
CA SER A 53 -1.51 21.24 -6.25
C SER A 53 -2.85 21.70 -5.65
N ASP A 54 -3.95 21.13 -6.10
CA ASP A 54 -5.32 21.43 -5.62
C ASP A 54 -5.68 20.62 -4.36
N LYS A 55 -4.87 20.66 -3.35
CA LYS A 55 -5.01 20.05 -2.01
C LYS A 55 -6.31 19.24 -1.81
N GLY A 56 -6.22 17.92 -2.04
CA GLY A 56 -7.35 17.00 -1.81
C GLY A 56 -7.59 15.98 -2.91
N ARG A 57 -6.94 16.10 -4.07
CA ARG A 57 -6.98 15.13 -5.16
C ARG A 57 -5.60 14.50 -5.36
N PHE A 58 -5.59 13.33 -5.97
CA PHE A 58 -4.37 12.59 -6.23
C PHE A 58 -4.31 12.14 -7.69
N TYR A 59 -3.10 12.13 -8.23
CA TYR A 59 -2.78 11.43 -9.47
C TYR A 59 -2.40 9.99 -9.16
N ALA A 60 -3.06 9.01 -9.77
CA ALA A 60 -2.65 7.63 -9.68
C ALA A 60 -1.45 7.38 -10.60
N PHE A 61 -0.26 7.24 -10.03
CA PHE A 61 0.99 7.08 -10.75
C PHE A 61 1.31 5.61 -10.95
N GLY A 62 1.51 5.19 -12.20
CA GLY A 62 1.73 3.79 -12.50
C GLY A 62 2.40 3.50 -13.82
N ARG A 63 2.61 2.22 -14.08
CA ARG A 63 3.26 1.71 -15.29
C ARG A 63 2.29 0.86 -16.10
N VAL A 64 2.27 1.10 -17.40
CA VAL A 64 1.54 0.29 -18.38
C VAL A 64 2.42 -0.90 -18.79
N PHE A 65 1.97 -2.12 -18.51
CA PHE A 65 2.69 -3.35 -18.84
C PHE A 65 2.24 -3.96 -20.18
N ALA A 66 0.96 -3.86 -20.49
CA ALA A 66 0.40 -4.33 -21.76
C ALA A 66 -0.73 -3.41 -22.21
N GLY A 67 -1.00 -3.42 -23.50
CA GLY A 67 -2.04 -2.58 -24.10
C GLY A 67 -1.67 -1.11 -24.11
N LYS A 68 -2.70 -0.29 -24.20
CA LYS A 68 -2.63 1.16 -24.21
C LYS A 68 -3.70 1.75 -23.31
N ILE A 69 -3.35 2.76 -22.52
CA ILE A 69 -4.31 3.52 -21.74
C ILE A 69 -4.58 4.86 -22.40
N ALA A 70 -5.84 5.27 -22.46
CA ALA A 70 -6.26 6.50 -23.08
C ALA A 70 -7.26 7.29 -22.23
N THR A 71 -7.31 8.59 -22.45
CA THR A 71 -8.32 9.48 -21.86
C THR A 71 -9.72 9.04 -22.28
N GLY A 72 -10.66 8.97 -21.38
CA GLY A 72 -12.04 8.54 -21.63
C GLY A 72 -12.24 7.02 -21.70
N GLN A 73 -11.16 6.23 -21.71
CA GLN A 73 -11.25 4.77 -21.81
C GLN A 73 -11.95 4.16 -20.58
N LYS A 74 -12.89 3.25 -20.83
CA LYS A 74 -13.53 2.47 -19.77
C LYS A 74 -12.61 1.35 -19.32
N VAL A 75 -12.34 1.27 -18.02
CA VAL A 75 -11.43 0.30 -17.43
C VAL A 75 -12.03 -0.33 -16.18
N ARG A 76 -11.49 -1.46 -15.80
CA ARG A 76 -11.70 -2.13 -14.52
C ARG A 76 -10.56 -1.79 -13.59
N ILE A 77 -10.90 -1.31 -12.41
CA ILE A 77 -9.96 -0.94 -11.36
C ILE A 77 -10.08 -2.03 -10.29
N MET A 78 -9.01 -2.75 -10.06
CA MET A 78 -8.92 -3.84 -9.09
C MET A 78 -8.03 -3.37 -7.95
N GLY A 79 -8.58 -3.31 -6.75
CA GLY A 79 -7.84 -2.99 -5.53
C GLY A 79 -6.99 -4.17 -5.04
N PRO A 80 -6.20 -3.96 -3.98
CA PRO A 80 -5.27 -4.99 -3.48
C PRO A 80 -5.97 -6.23 -2.92
N ASN A 81 -7.23 -6.12 -2.51
CA ASN A 81 -8.00 -7.22 -1.92
C ASN A 81 -8.95 -7.90 -2.93
N PHE A 82 -8.87 -7.52 -4.20
CA PHE A 82 -9.70 -8.12 -5.23
C PHE A 82 -9.37 -9.61 -5.41
N VAL A 83 -10.41 -10.44 -5.37
CA VAL A 83 -10.33 -11.89 -5.66
C VAL A 83 -11.16 -12.18 -6.90
N PRO A 84 -10.62 -12.89 -7.91
CA PRO A 84 -11.37 -13.31 -9.09
C PRO A 84 -12.66 -14.03 -8.73
N GLY A 85 -13.77 -13.65 -9.37
CA GLY A 85 -15.10 -14.20 -9.09
C GLY A 85 -15.90 -13.45 -8.02
N LYS A 86 -15.29 -12.58 -7.23
CA LYS A 86 -15.97 -11.67 -6.31
C LYS A 86 -16.06 -10.27 -6.89
N LYS A 87 -17.06 -9.50 -6.43
CA LYS A 87 -17.22 -8.08 -6.83
C LYS A 87 -16.64 -7.11 -5.83
N GLU A 88 -16.06 -7.62 -4.75
CA GLU A 88 -15.41 -6.82 -3.73
C GLU A 88 -14.14 -6.20 -4.31
N ASP A 89 -13.92 -4.92 -3.99
CA ASP A 89 -12.73 -4.14 -4.42
C ASP A 89 -12.54 -4.08 -5.95
N LEU A 90 -13.65 -4.15 -6.69
CA LEU A 90 -13.70 -4.05 -8.15
C LEU A 90 -14.59 -2.89 -8.59
N TYR A 91 -14.04 -1.98 -9.38
CA TYR A 91 -14.75 -0.83 -9.90
C TYR A 91 -14.61 -0.75 -11.43
N GLU A 92 -15.69 -0.44 -12.13
CA GLU A 92 -15.66 -0.17 -13.56
C GLU A 92 -15.93 1.31 -13.81
N LYS A 93 -14.92 2.04 -14.27
CA LYS A 93 -14.97 3.50 -14.46
C LYS A 93 -14.23 3.91 -15.72
N SER A 94 -14.52 5.12 -16.19
CA SER A 94 -13.76 5.73 -17.27
C SER A 94 -12.65 6.62 -16.71
N ILE A 95 -11.49 6.56 -17.34
CA ILE A 95 -10.35 7.44 -17.03
C ILE A 95 -10.70 8.86 -17.46
N GLN A 96 -10.63 9.82 -16.54
CA GLN A 96 -10.94 11.21 -16.85
C GLN A 96 -9.88 11.85 -17.73
N ARG A 97 -8.61 11.63 -17.39
CA ARG A 97 -7.45 12.19 -18.11
C ARG A 97 -6.21 11.35 -17.85
N THR A 98 -5.40 11.22 -18.88
CA THR A 98 -4.04 10.69 -18.82
C THR A 98 -3.03 11.84 -18.83
N ILE A 99 -2.01 11.77 -17.99
CA ILE A 99 -1.00 12.80 -17.84
C ILE A 99 0.40 12.20 -17.88
N LEU A 100 1.33 12.95 -18.43
CA LEU A 100 2.76 12.68 -18.34
C LEU A 100 3.37 13.53 -17.23
N MET A 101 4.12 12.89 -16.35
CA MET A 101 4.78 13.55 -15.23
C MET A 101 6.28 13.63 -15.48
N MET A 102 6.78 14.85 -15.68
CA MET A 102 8.20 15.14 -15.93
C MET A 102 8.74 16.06 -14.83
N GLY A 103 9.06 15.47 -13.68
CA GLY A 103 9.41 16.21 -12.48
C GLY A 103 8.24 17.09 -12.01
N ARG A 104 8.43 18.41 -11.96
CA ARG A 104 7.37 19.37 -11.61
C ARG A 104 6.42 19.73 -12.76
N TYR A 105 6.73 19.33 -13.99
CA TYR A 105 5.90 19.61 -15.15
C TYR A 105 4.93 18.46 -15.38
N ILE A 106 3.66 18.80 -15.57
CA ILE A 106 2.58 17.84 -15.84
C ILE A 106 1.91 18.25 -17.14
N GLU A 107 1.90 17.33 -18.10
CA GLU A 107 1.27 17.53 -19.41
C GLU A 107 0.14 16.53 -19.61
N ALA A 108 -0.98 16.98 -20.15
CA ALA A 108 -2.06 16.10 -20.56
C ALA A 108 -1.69 15.43 -21.88
N ILE A 109 -1.88 14.11 -21.96
CA ILE A 109 -1.64 13.32 -23.16
C ILE A 109 -2.87 12.49 -23.49
N GLU A 110 -3.07 12.17 -24.75
CA GLU A 110 -4.26 11.43 -25.19
C GLU A 110 -4.18 9.96 -24.80
N ASP A 111 -3.03 9.34 -25.03
CA ASP A 111 -2.81 7.91 -24.74
C ASP A 111 -1.36 7.60 -24.35
N VAL A 112 -1.16 6.47 -23.71
CA VAL A 112 0.14 5.95 -23.29
C VAL A 112 0.22 4.45 -23.58
N PRO A 113 1.14 4.02 -24.45
CA PRO A 113 1.36 2.61 -24.75
C PRO A 113 2.14 1.91 -23.63
N CYS A 114 2.12 0.57 -23.67
CA CYS A 114 2.87 -0.28 -22.76
C CYS A 114 4.38 0.03 -22.72
N GLY A 115 5.02 -0.29 -21.60
CA GLY A 115 6.43 0.01 -21.34
C GLY A 115 6.66 1.40 -20.76
N ASN A 116 5.66 2.28 -20.76
CA ASN A 116 5.75 3.66 -20.29
C ASN A 116 5.08 3.84 -18.92
N ILE A 117 5.36 4.99 -18.31
CA ILE A 117 4.84 5.42 -17.02
C ILE A 117 3.96 6.64 -17.24
N CYS A 118 2.82 6.69 -16.56
CA CYS A 118 1.92 7.83 -16.62
C CYS A 118 1.17 8.03 -15.32
N GLY A 119 0.51 9.17 -15.20
CA GLY A 119 -0.46 9.47 -14.15
C GLY A 119 -1.89 9.44 -14.69
N LEU A 120 -2.82 9.04 -13.84
CA LEU A 120 -4.25 9.00 -14.17
C LEU A 120 -5.02 9.91 -13.23
N VAL A 121 -5.98 10.62 -13.81
CA VAL A 121 -6.92 11.48 -13.07
C VAL A 121 -8.25 10.77 -12.92
N GLY A 122 -8.87 10.86 -11.72
CA GLY A 122 -10.21 10.33 -11.44
C GLY A 122 -10.23 8.89 -10.93
N VAL A 123 -9.08 8.32 -10.58
CA VAL A 123 -8.93 6.97 -10.03
C VAL A 123 -8.76 6.98 -8.50
N ASP A 124 -8.37 8.13 -7.95
CA ASP A 124 -8.04 8.35 -6.54
C ASP A 124 -9.17 8.03 -5.55
N GLN A 125 -10.41 8.03 -6.00
CA GLN A 125 -11.58 7.68 -5.16
C GLN A 125 -11.74 6.18 -4.94
N PHE A 126 -11.18 5.37 -5.84
CA PHE A 126 -11.38 3.91 -5.89
C PHE A 126 -10.17 3.13 -5.39
N LEU A 127 -8.99 3.72 -5.42
CA LEU A 127 -7.76 3.13 -4.93
C LEU A 127 -7.24 3.89 -3.71
N VAL A 128 -6.85 3.14 -2.69
CA VAL A 128 -6.25 3.72 -1.48
C VAL A 128 -4.76 3.94 -1.67
N LYS A 129 -4.01 2.93 -2.07
CA LYS A 129 -2.56 3.00 -2.27
C LYS A 129 -2.16 2.48 -3.65
N THR A 130 -2.29 1.19 -3.85
CA THR A 130 -1.88 0.46 -5.05
C THR A 130 -3.06 -0.26 -5.66
N GLY A 131 -2.94 -0.66 -6.91
CA GLY A 131 -3.97 -1.45 -7.59
C GLY A 131 -3.61 -1.75 -9.03
N THR A 132 -4.43 -2.58 -9.64
CA THR A 132 -4.29 -2.99 -11.04
C THR A 132 -5.43 -2.42 -11.87
N ILE A 133 -5.11 -1.87 -13.02
CA ILE A 133 -6.09 -1.37 -13.99
C ILE A 133 -6.00 -2.22 -15.24
N THR A 134 -7.14 -2.71 -15.69
CA THR A 134 -7.22 -3.60 -16.85
C THR A 134 -8.49 -3.36 -17.68
N THR A 135 -8.45 -3.78 -18.95
CA THR A 135 -9.63 -3.92 -19.80
C THR A 135 -10.11 -5.37 -19.89
N ALA A 136 -9.27 -6.34 -19.49
CA ALA A 136 -9.63 -7.75 -19.51
C ALA A 136 -10.57 -8.12 -18.36
N LYS A 137 -11.59 -8.93 -18.65
CA LYS A 137 -12.56 -9.38 -17.63
C LYS A 137 -12.02 -10.48 -16.72
N GLU A 138 -11.11 -11.30 -17.23
CA GLU A 138 -10.55 -12.48 -16.57
C GLU A 138 -9.15 -12.24 -16.00
N ALA A 139 -8.65 -11.00 -16.05
CA ALA A 139 -7.35 -10.68 -15.53
C ALA A 139 -7.31 -10.74 -14.00
N HIS A 140 -6.16 -11.12 -13.47
CA HIS A 140 -5.83 -11.13 -12.05
C HIS A 140 -5.03 -9.89 -11.67
N ASN A 141 -4.85 -9.68 -10.38
CA ASN A 141 -4.04 -8.58 -9.85
C ASN A 141 -2.56 -8.75 -10.21
N LEU A 142 -1.89 -7.60 -10.30
CA LEU A 142 -0.44 -7.56 -10.13
C LEU A 142 -0.13 -7.52 -8.64
N LYS A 143 0.85 -8.30 -8.21
CA LYS A 143 1.24 -8.42 -6.80
C LYS A 143 1.54 -7.05 -6.22
N VAL A 144 0.92 -6.79 -5.09
CA VAL A 144 1.26 -5.63 -4.27
C VAL A 144 2.70 -5.80 -3.81
N MET A 145 3.53 -4.76 -3.94
CA MET A 145 4.85 -4.77 -3.34
C MET A 145 4.66 -4.85 -1.82
N LYS A 146 4.80 -6.05 -1.27
CA LYS A 146 4.93 -6.23 0.17
C LYS A 146 6.33 -5.74 0.52
N PHE A 147 6.39 -4.61 1.23
CA PHE A 147 7.64 -4.15 1.79
C PHE A 147 8.08 -5.18 2.83
N SER A 148 9.32 -5.63 2.70
CA SER A 148 9.92 -6.62 3.61
C SER A 148 10.21 -6.05 5.02
N VAL A 149 9.84 -4.81 5.27
CA VAL A 149 10.08 -4.13 6.55
C VAL A 149 8.74 -3.75 7.16
N SER A 150 8.37 -4.42 8.23
CA SER A 150 7.25 -3.98 9.09
C SER A 150 7.56 -2.60 9.68
N PRO A 151 6.55 -1.73 9.87
CA PRO A 151 6.77 -0.44 10.51
C PRO A 151 7.23 -0.64 11.95
N VAL A 152 8.46 -0.18 12.21
CA VAL A 152 9.14 -0.43 13.49
C VAL A 152 8.81 0.63 14.53
N VAL A 153 8.64 1.89 14.10
CA VAL A 153 8.44 3.03 15.00
C VAL A 153 6.99 3.51 14.90
N ARG A 154 6.37 3.72 16.05
CA ARG A 154 4.97 4.16 16.17
C ARG A 154 4.91 5.45 16.97
N VAL A 155 4.03 6.36 16.57
CA VAL A 155 3.75 7.63 17.27
C VAL A 155 2.25 7.85 17.31
N ALA A 156 1.72 8.14 18.49
CA ALA A 156 0.34 8.57 18.63
C ALA A 156 0.22 10.07 18.30
N VAL A 157 -0.81 10.44 17.58
CA VAL A 157 -1.09 11.82 17.15
C VAL A 157 -2.46 12.28 17.60
N GLU A 158 -2.52 13.50 18.12
CA GLU A 158 -3.73 14.16 18.55
C GLU A 158 -3.80 15.59 17.98
N PRO A 159 -4.99 16.11 17.65
CA PRO A 159 -5.11 17.52 17.31
C PRO A 159 -4.95 18.35 18.59
N ARG A 160 -4.28 19.50 18.50
CA ARG A 160 -4.21 20.42 19.65
C ARG A 160 -5.57 20.92 20.09
N ASN A 161 -6.52 21.04 19.17
CA ASN A 161 -7.90 21.41 19.44
C ASN A 161 -8.81 20.21 19.11
N ALA A 162 -9.58 19.74 20.08
CA ALA A 162 -10.49 18.60 19.91
C ALA A 162 -11.53 18.77 18.78
N ALA A 163 -11.91 20.01 18.45
CA ALA A 163 -12.82 20.30 17.35
C ALA A 163 -12.24 19.97 15.97
N ASP A 164 -10.92 19.86 15.86
CA ASP A 164 -10.22 19.55 14.60
C ASP A 164 -9.99 18.05 14.38
N LEU A 165 -10.50 17.17 15.25
CA LEU A 165 -10.41 15.73 15.12
C LEU A 165 -10.86 15.20 13.74
N PRO A 166 -11.99 15.67 13.16
CA PRO A 166 -12.38 15.22 11.82
C PRO A 166 -11.34 15.57 10.74
N LYS A 167 -10.66 16.71 10.85
CA LYS A 167 -9.61 17.12 9.91
C LYS A 167 -8.37 16.23 10.06
N LEU A 168 -8.02 15.84 11.30
CA LEU A 168 -6.94 14.91 11.54
C LEU A 168 -7.23 13.55 10.89
N VAL A 169 -8.43 13.00 11.10
CA VAL A 169 -8.82 11.70 10.51
C VAL A 169 -8.77 11.75 8.98
N GLU A 170 -9.24 12.83 8.38
CA GLU A 170 -9.16 13.01 6.94
C GLU A 170 -7.72 13.18 6.45
N GLY A 171 -6.90 13.93 7.19
CA GLY A 171 -5.47 14.07 6.94
C GLY A 171 -4.72 12.74 6.99
N LEU A 172 -5.00 11.90 7.98
CA LEU A 172 -4.43 10.55 8.09
C LEU A 172 -4.81 9.65 6.92
N LYS A 173 -6.06 9.71 6.45
CA LYS A 173 -6.49 8.99 5.25
C LYS A 173 -5.75 9.46 4.00
N ARG A 174 -5.48 10.77 3.88
CA ARG A 174 -4.71 11.34 2.76
C ARG A 174 -3.24 10.92 2.84
N LEU A 175 -2.64 10.98 4.03
CA LEU A 175 -1.26 10.54 4.27
C LEU A 175 -1.09 9.06 3.90
N ALA A 176 -2.01 8.20 4.34
CA ALA A 176 -2.00 6.77 4.00
C ALA A 176 -2.13 6.50 2.49
N LYS A 177 -2.69 7.41 1.72
CA LYS A 177 -2.74 7.32 0.24
C LYS A 177 -1.45 7.79 -0.42
N SER A 178 -0.83 8.85 0.10
CA SER A 178 0.38 9.44 -0.49
C SER A 178 1.61 8.58 -0.25
N ASP A 179 1.76 8.03 0.94
CA ASP A 179 2.90 7.19 1.29
C ASP A 179 2.49 5.72 1.47
N PRO A 180 2.98 4.81 0.59
CA PRO A 180 2.66 3.39 0.69
C PRO A 180 3.26 2.70 1.91
N MET A 181 4.35 3.24 2.50
CA MET A 181 5.06 2.65 3.63
C MET A 181 4.51 3.07 5.00
N VAL A 182 3.70 4.13 5.05
CA VAL A 182 3.04 4.58 6.27
C VAL A 182 1.84 3.70 6.58
N GLN A 183 1.68 3.33 7.82
CA GLN A 183 0.46 2.72 8.35
C GLN A 183 -0.21 3.70 9.33
N CYS A 184 -1.47 4.00 9.07
CA CYS A 184 -2.30 4.80 9.96
C CYS A 184 -3.38 3.89 10.52
N MET A 185 -3.45 3.76 11.83
CA MET A 185 -4.41 2.91 12.52
C MET A 185 -5.06 3.65 13.68
N ILE A 186 -6.20 3.17 14.11
CA ILE A 186 -6.90 3.64 15.32
C ILE A 186 -6.89 2.47 16.28
N GLU A 187 -6.30 2.65 17.44
CA GLU A 187 -6.32 1.64 18.51
C GLU A 187 -7.68 1.56 19.18
N GLU A 188 -7.91 0.49 19.92
CA GLU A 188 -9.13 0.30 20.72
C GLU A 188 -9.32 1.39 21.78
N SER A 189 -8.23 2.02 22.22
CA SER A 189 -8.23 3.21 23.09
C SER A 189 -8.80 4.46 22.41
N GLY A 190 -8.97 4.46 21.07
CA GLY A 190 -9.38 5.61 20.28
C GLY A 190 -8.21 6.52 19.85
N GLU A 191 -6.98 6.16 20.17
CA GLU A 191 -5.78 6.88 19.76
C GLU A 191 -5.46 6.64 18.29
N HIS A 192 -5.08 7.71 17.60
CA HIS A 192 -4.63 7.64 16.21
C HIS A 192 -3.12 7.42 16.18
N ILE A 193 -2.70 6.30 15.61
CA ILE A 193 -1.30 5.93 15.52
C ILE A 193 -0.80 6.01 14.07
N ILE A 194 0.38 6.58 13.91
CA ILE A 194 1.15 6.55 12.69
C ILE A 194 2.37 5.66 12.92
N ALA A 195 2.52 4.65 12.07
CA ALA A 195 3.66 3.76 12.10
C ALA A 195 4.45 3.85 10.79
N GLY A 196 5.77 3.88 10.91
CA GLY A 196 6.68 4.06 9.78
C GLY A 196 7.94 3.21 9.88
N ALA A 197 8.72 3.18 8.81
CA ALA A 197 9.91 2.36 8.68
C ALA A 197 11.09 2.83 9.56
N GLY A 198 11.02 4.05 10.11
CA GLY A 198 12.06 4.61 10.96
C GLY A 198 11.74 6.03 11.40
N GLU A 199 12.58 6.59 12.29
CA GLU A 199 12.37 7.90 12.91
C GLU A 199 12.31 9.03 11.88
N LEU A 200 13.28 9.11 10.96
CA LEU A 200 13.31 10.12 9.91
C LEU A 200 12.08 10.02 8.99
N HIS A 201 11.63 8.81 8.67
CA HIS A 201 10.42 8.61 7.87
C HIS A 201 9.19 9.16 8.59
N LEU A 202 9.04 8.88 9.89
CA LEU A 202 7.93 9.42 10.69
C LEU A 202 7.97 10.93 10.81
N GLU A 203 9.15 11.53 11.00
CA GLU A 203 9.32 12.97 11.07
C GLU A 203 8.81 13.66 9.80
N ILE A 204 9.15 13.11 8.62
CA ILE A 204 8.65 13.59 7.33
C ILE A 204 7.12 13.44 7.25
N CYS A 205 6.60 12.26 7.60
CA CYS A 205 5.16 12.00 7.56
C CYS A 205 4.37 12.89 8.50
N LEU A 206 4.88 13.17 9.69
CA LEU A 206 4.25 14.07 10.66
C LEU A 206 4.22 15.51 10.15
N LYS A 207 5.31 15.95 9.54
CA LYS A 207 5.39 17.27 8.91
C LYS A 207 4.41 17.40 7.75
N ASP A 208 4.37 16.43 6.86
CA ASP A 208 3.43 16.39 5.72
C ASP A 208 1.97 16.34 6.21
N LEU A 209 1.71 15.62 7.32
CA LEU A 209 0.39 15.60 7.93
C LEU A 209 -0.03 16.98 8.44
N GLU A 210 0.87 17.67 9.15
CA GLU A 210 0.59 18.96 9.74
C GLU A 210 0.46 20.08 8.68
N GLU A 211 1.36 20.12 7.70
CA GLU A 211 1.46 21.20 6.72
C GLU A 211 0.54 21.01 5.51
N ASP A 212 0.42 19.76 4.98
CA ASP A 212 -0.24 19.50 3.70
C ASP A 212 -1.57 18.75 3.82
N HIS A 213 -1.64 17.71 4.64
CA HIS A 213 -2.79 16.81 4.64
C HIS A 213 -3.90 17.23 5.58
N ALA A 214 -3.60 17.50 6.83
CA ALA A 214 -4.59 17.93 7.84
C ALA A 214 -4.67 19.44 8.00
N GLN A 215 -3.56 20.15 7.80
CA GLN A 215 -3.42 21.60 7.94
C GLN A 215 -3.87 22.13 9.31
N ILE A 216 -3.53 21.39 10.35
CA ILE A 216 -3.82 21.70 11.75
C ILE A 216 -2.59 21.42 12.60
N PRO A 217 -2.38 22.18 13.68
CA PRO A 217 -1.32 21.86 14.62
C PRO A 217 -1.64 20.56 15.35
N ILE A 218 -0.69 19.63 15.29
CA ILE A 218 -0.78 18.33 15.94
C ILE A 218 0.07 18.27 17.22
N LYS A 219 -0.32 17.39 18.12
CA LYS A 219 0.47 16.98 19.28
C LYS A 219 0.86 15.52 19.03
N GLN A 220 2.10 15.19 19.27
CA GLN A 220 2.65 13.86 19.08
C GLN A 220 3.16 13.30 20.41
N SER A 221 3.06 11.99 20.59
CA SER A 221 3.68 11.28 21.71
C SER A 221 5.17 11.02 21.41
N ASP A 222 5.90 10.59 22.42
CA ASP A 222 7.23 10.03 22.18
C ASP A 222 7.12 8.78 21.30
N PRO A 223 8.12 8.56 20.40
CA PRO A 223 8.11 7.38 19.55
C PRO A 223 8.26 6.09 20.37
N VAL A 224 7.44 5.11 20.05
CA VAL A 224 7.43 3.81 20.73
C VAL A 224 7.79 2.73 19.72
N VAL A 225 8.62 1.79 20.17
CA VAL A 225 8.99 0.59 19.40
C VAL A 225 8.36 -0.63 20.07
N SER A 226 7.63 -1.42 19.30
CA SER A 226 7.06 -2.67 19.78
C SER A 226 8.12 -3.77 19.79
N TYR A 227 8.22 -4.47 20.91
CA TYR A 227 9.09 -5.63 21.06
C TYR A 227 8.27 -6.90 21.19
N ARG A 228 8.81 -7.99 20.67
CA ARG A 228 8.38 -9.35 20.94
C ARG A 228 9.46 -10.03 21.76
N GLU A 229 9.10 -10.64 22.86
CA GLU A 229 10.03 -11.32 23.74
C GLU A 229 9.77 -12.82 23.74
N THR A 230 10.84 -13.58 23.78
CA THR A 230 10.77 -15.05 23.90
C THR A 230 11.84 -15.54 24.85
N VAL A 231 11.71 -16.78 25.27
CA VAL A 231 12.76 -17.47 26.05
C VAL A 231 13.64 -18.29 25.12
N SER A 232 14.89 -18.51 25.52
CA SER A 232 15.86 -19.28 24.71
C SER A 232 15.62 -20.79 24.81
N GLU A 233 15.13 -21.26 25.97
CA GLU A 233 14.95 -22.67 26.27
C GLU A 233 13.64 -22.91 27.04
N GLU A 234 13.13 -24.14 27.00
CA GLU A 234 11.96 -24.52 27.81
C GLU A 234 12.29 -24.47 29.29
N SER A 235 11.33 -23.98 30.11
CA SER A 235 11.51 -23.92 31.56
C SER A 235 11.72 -25.33 32.15
N SER A 236 12.73 -25.46 33.00
CA SER A 236 13.10 -26.73 33.66
C SER A 236 12.01 -27.29 34.56
N MET A 237 11.12 -26.45 35.08
CA MET A 237 10.02 -26.85 35.95
C MET A 237 8.74 -26.16 35.54
N MET A 238 7.61 -26.77 35.96
CA MET A 238 6.29 -26.18 35.83
C MET A 238 6.01 -25.23 36.99
N CYS A 239 5.75 -23.96 36.65
CA CYS A 239 5.46 -22.91 37.63
C CYS A 239 3.98 -22.97 38.06
N LEU A 240 3.73 -22.90 39.36
CA LEU A 240 2.39 -22.83 39.92
C LEU A 240 2.10 -21.41 40.42
N SER A 241 1.05 -20.81 39.88
CA SER A 241 0.46 -19.59 40.42
C SER A 241 -0.94 -19.84 40.94
N LYS A 242 -1.30 -19.15 42.04
CA LYS A 242 -2.62 -19.26 42.66
C LYS A 242 -3.29 -17.89 42.70
N SER A 243 -4.62 -17.89 42.53
CA SER A 243 -5.41 -16.68 42.76
C SER A 243 -5.37 -16.26 44.25
N PRO A 244 -5.64 -14.98 44.57
CA PRO A 244 -5.67 -14.50 45.96
C PRO A 244 -6.57 -15.33 46.88
N ASN A 245 -7.72 -15.84 46.39
CA ASN A 245 -8.63 -16.70 47.11
C ASN A 245 -8.21 -18.18 47.17
N LYS A 246 -7.06 -18.55 46.55
CA LYS A 246 -6.46 -19.89 46.47
C LYS A 246 -7.32 -20.98 45.79
N HIS A 247 -8.43 -20.61 45.17
CA HIS A 247 -9.31 -21.58 44.49
C HIS A 247 -8.82 -21.91 43.09
N ASN A 248 -8.28 -20.94 42.35
CA ASN A 248 -7.75 -21.17 41.02
C ASN A 248 -6.24 -21.45 41.08
N ARG A 249 -5.80 -22.45 40.32
CA ARG A 249 -4.39 -22.84 40.20
C ARG A 249 -4.03 -22.90 38.73
N LEU A 250 -3.00 -22.14 38.33
CA LEU A 250 -2.46 -22.11 36.98
C LEU A 250 -1.09 -22.77 36.99
N PHE A 251 -0.93 -23.79 36.16
CA PHE A 251 0.33 -24.45 35.93
C PHE A 251 0.85 -24.03 34.56
N MET A 252 2.00 -23.42 34.52
CA MET A 252 2.57 -22.83 33.29
C MET A 252 4.00 -23.29 33.07
N LYS A 253 4.35 -23.51 31.81
CA LYS A 253 5.72 -23.67 31.32
C LYS A 253 6.00 -22.57 30.30
N ALA A 254 7.19 -22.02 30.31
CA ALA A 254 7.68 -21.13 29.28
C ALA A 254 8.34 -21.98 28.18
N VAL A 255 8.02 -21.73 26.95
CA VAL A 255 8.58 -22.43 25.76
C VAL A 255 9.04 -21.37 24.78
N PRO A 256 10.12 -21.61 24.02
CA PRO A 256 10.52 -20.70 22.95
C PRO A 256 9.37 -20.45 21.97
N MET A 257 9.29 -19.22 21.48
CA MET A 257 8.28 -18.85 20.48
C MET A 257 8.57 -19.61 19.18
N PRO A 258 7.58 -20.30 18.59
CA PRO A 258 7.75 -20.93 17.28
C PRO A 258 8.09 -19.93 16.20
N ASP A 259 8.86 -20.36 15.21
CA ASP A 259 9.16 -19.53 14.03
C ASP A 259 7.86 -19.18 13.29
N GLY A 260 7.73 -17.90 12.90
CA GLY A 260 6.57 -17.39 12.19
C GLY A 260 5.42 -16.92 13.08
N LEU A 261 5.40 -17.23 14.39
CA LEU A 261 4.31 -16.82 15.28
C LEU A 261 4.23 -15.29 15.46
N ALA A 262 5.37 -14.61 15.43
CA ALA A 262 5.40 -13.16 15.55
C ALA A 262 4.73 -12.48 14.34
N GLU A 263 5.00 -12.99 13.15
CA GLU A 263 4.39 -12.56 11.89
C GLU A 263 2.88 -12.86 11.87
N ASP A 264 2.49 -14.05 12.30
CA ASP A 264 1.08 -14.45 12.39
C ASP A 264 0.28 -13.54 13.34
N ILE A 265 0.87 -13.12 14.46
CA ILE A 265 0.23 -12.18 15.40
C ILE A 265 0.08 -10.80 14.77
N ASP A 266 1.07 -10.34 14.00
CA ASP A 266 1.02 -9.04 13.33
C ASP A 266 0.03 -9.02 12.16
N ASP A 267 -0.17 -10.17 11.47
CA ASP A 267 -1.13 -10.31 10.36
C ASP A 267 -2.60 -10.36 10.85
N VAL A 268 -2.86 -10.75 12.10
CA VAL A 268 -4.21 -10.84 12.70
C VAL A 268 -4.64 -9.52 13.35
N SER A 269 -3.74 -8.61 13.62
CA SER A 269 -4.01 -7.27 14.17
C SER A 269 -4.17 -6.25 13.07
#